data_15d20794fac8e68ef7385e0f8494d07b
#
_entry.id   15d20794fac8e68ef7385e0f8494d07b
#
_cell.length_a   1.000
_cell.length_b   1.000
_cell.length_c   1.000
_cell.angle_alpha   90.00
_cell.angle_beta   90.00
_cell.angle_gamma   90.00
#
_symmetry.space_group_name_H-M   'P 1'
#
loop_
_entity.id
_entity.type
_entity.pdbx_description
1 polymer ?
#
loop_
_entity_poly.entity_id
_entity_poly.type
_entity_poly.pdbx_seq_one_letter_code
_entity_poly.pdbx_strand_id
1 'polypeptide(L)'
;RRLYSGPLLLTFMLTNQCVTHCKYCYADTSTQIKSPLTTQRMMELIKEASDLQVQQVNLIGGEIFLHKDWKIILKELVKRGIAPEFISTKMPVTQKLLQDVQETGYQGIVQISLDAIHSEILTASLGVNGNYAKEMLHGLQLLDDSGLNYQISSVLTNYNCQMNVLAELLHELSHLKHIRDWRIIPASNSIYKEYNVFSHLKPTKAQITKVFNQIRPLLTQVSFPVILGKEVTDKNYQDTWGGSRCFKGSECSA
;
A
#
# COMPACT_ATOMS: atom_id res chain seq x y z
N ARG A 1 7.77 28.58 -15.37
CA ARG A 1 8.45 27.61 -14.51
C ARG A 1 8.18 28.00 -13.08
N ARG A 2 7.51 27.15 -12.32
CA ARG A 2 7.42 27.32 -10.86
C ARG A 2 8.73 26.82 -10.27
N LEU A 3 9.48 27.70 -9.65
CA LEU A 3 10.66 27.34 -8.85
C LEU A 3 10.15 26.99 -7.45
N TYR A 4 10.31 25.73 -7.08
CA TYR A 4 10.03 25.30 -5.71
C TYR A 4 11.28 25.53 -4.87
N SER A 5 11.15 26.20 -3.75
CA SER A 5 12.24 26.47 -2.81
C SER A 5 12.46 25.37 -1.77
N GLY A 6 11.65 24.32 -1.81
CA GLY A 6 11.69 23.21 -0.86
C GLY A 6 11.10 21.91 -1.44
N PRO A 7 11.16 20.79 -0.72
CA PRO A 7 10.61 19.52 -1.14
C PRO A 7 9.08 19.59 -1.25
N LEU A 8 8.52 19.02 -2.32
CA LEU A 8 7.07 18.91 -2.50
C LEU A 8 6.48 17.79 -1.65
N LEU A 9 7.23 16.72 -1.50
CA LEU A 9 6.84 15.49 -0.84
C LEU A 9 7.94 15.05 0.12
N LEU A 10 7.56 14.70 1.34
CA LEU A 10 8.42 14.01 2.30
C LEU A 10 7.86 12.62 2.60
N THR A 11 8.74 11.70 2.94
CA THR A 11 8.36 10.36 3.36
C THR A 11 8.95 10.06 4.73
N PHE A 12 8.09 9.77 5.70
CA PHE A 12 8.48 9.38 7.04
C PHE A 12 8.30 7.88 7.22
N MET A 13 9.37 7.17 7.56
CA MET A 13 9.32 5.79 7.98
C MET A 13 9.10 5.74 9.49
N LEU A 14 7.88 5.41 9.92
CA LEU A 14 7.49 5.43 11.33
C LEU A 14 8.07 4.25 12.11
N THR A 15 8.08 3.08 11.52
CA THR A 15 8.53 1.84 12.16
C THR A 15 8.96 0.83 11.11
N ASN A 16 9.82 -0.09 11.49
CA ASN A 16 10.12 -1.29 10.70
C ASN A 16 9.40 -2.55 11.22
N GLN A 17 8.62 -2.45 12.30
CA GLN A 17 7.79 -3.54 12.77
C GLN A 17 6.63 -3.80 11.80
N CYS A 18 6.30 -5.07 11.58
CA CYS A 18 5.21 -5.47 10.71
C CYS A 18 4.51 -6.71 11.25
N VAL A 19 3.22 -6.86 10.91
CA VAL A 19 2.42 -8.06 11.23
C VAL A 19 2.65 -9.19 10.20
N THR A 20 3.32 -8.88 9.09
CA THR A 20 3.59 -9.83 8.01
C THR A 20 5.08 -9.88 7.68
N HIS A 21 5.52 -10.97 7.06
CA HIS A 21 6.88 -11.17 6.57
C HIS A 21 6.90 -11.33 5.05
N CYS A 22 6.32 -10.33 4.35
CA CYS A 22 6.18 -10.37 2.90
C CYS A 22 7.51 -10.63 2.21
N LYS A 23 7.58 -11.72 1.41
CA LYS A 23 8.80 -12.05 0.66
C LYS A 23 9.17 -11.00 -0.37
N TYR A 24 8.21 -10.21 -0.86
CA TYR A 24 8.39 -9.13 -1.83
C TYR A 24 8.49 -7.74 -1.18
N CYS A 25 8.59 -7.64 0.15
CA CYS A 25 8.62 -6.34 0.83
C CYS A 25 9.75 -5.46 0.30
N TYR A 26 9.44 -4.21 -0.01
CA TYR A 26 10.43 -3.22 -0.43
C TYR A 26 11.20 -2.62 0.77
N ALA A 27 10.63 -2.73 1.97
CA ALA A 27 11.25 -2.19 3.17
C ALA A 27 12.17 -3.25 3.82
N ASP A 28 13.26 -2.80 4.41
CA ASP A 28 14.06 -3.64 5.30
C ASP A 28 13.41 -3.71 6.68
N THR A 29 12.74 -4.83 6.93
CA THR A 29 12.12 -5.12 8.23
C THR A 29 12.99 -6.03 9.09
N SER A 30 14.18 -6.43 8.62
CA SER A 30 15.08 -7.37 9.30
C SER A 30 15.94 -6.68 10.35
N THR A 31 16.20 -5.39 10.21
CA THR A 31 17.05 -4.62 11.11
C THR A 31 16.22 -3.75 12.04
N GLN A 32 16.57 -3.76 13.33
CA GLN A 32 15.96 -2.81 14.27
C GLN A 32 16.47 -1.38 13.98
N ILE A 33 15.57 -0.42 13.99
CA ILE A 33 15.95 0.99 13.97
C ILE A 33 16.69 1.30 15.28
N LYS A 34 18.00 1.55 15.19
CA LYS A 34 18.86 1.75 16.37
C LYS A 34 18.48 3.00 17.16
N SER A 35 17.97 4.03 16.51
CA SER A 35 17.60 5.30 17.15
C SER A 35 16.34 5.83 16.48
N PRO A 36 15.15 5.33 16.86
CA PRO A 36 13.90 5.85 16.31
C PRO A 36 13.73 7.31 16.72
N LEU A 37 13.14 8.12 15.85
CA LEU A 37 12.77 9.49 16.17
C LEU A 37 11.77 9.50 17.34
N THR A 38 11.99 10.39 18.30
CA THR A 38 10.99 10.62 19.34
C THR A 38 9.74 11.27 18.74
N THR A 39 8.60 11.07 19.37
CA THR A 39 7.34 11.73 18.96
C THR A 39 7.50 13.25 18.92
N GLN A 40 8.20 13.82 19.90
CA GLN A 40 8.49 15.25 19.91
C GLN A 40 9.26 15.69 18.66
N ARG A 41 10.36 14.98 18.30
CA ARG A 41 11.12 15.33 17.10
C ARG A 41 10.30 15.14 15.82
N MET A 42 9.43 14.15 15.78
CA MET A 42 8.50 13.96 14.67
C MET A 42 7.54 15.15 14.53
N MET A 43 6.99 15.66 15.64
CA MET A 43 6.13 16.86 15.64
C MET A 43 6.88 18.10 15.14
N GLU A 44 8.15 18.26 15.55
CA GLU A 44 9.00 19.35 15.07
C GLU A 44 9.23 19.25 13.56
N LEU A 45 9.56 18.06 13.04
CA LEU A 45 9.75 17.82 11.60
C LEU A 45 8.47 18.07 10.80
N ILE A 46 7.31 17.69 11.32
CA ILE A 46 6.01 17.98 10.69
C ILE A 46 5.77 19.49 10.63
N LYS A 47 6.12 20.21 11.72
CA LYS A 47 6.03 21.66 11.73
C LYS A 47 6.98 22.29 10.71
N GLU A 48 8.25 21.88 10.69
CA GLU A 48 9.26 22.34 9.73
C GLU A 48 8.80 22.09 8.28
N ALA A 49 8.24 20.89 7.99
CA ALA A 49 7.69 20.55 6.69
C ALA A 49 6.55 21.50 6.28
N SER A 50 5.65 21.79 7.20
CA SER A 50 4.56 22.76 6.97
C SER A 50 5.08 24.17 6.73
N ASP A 51 6.05 24.62 7.51
CA ASP A 51 6.67 25.94 7.36
C ASP A 51 7.42 26.09 6.02
N LEU A 52 7.99 24.99 5.50
CA LEU A 52 8.61 24.88 4.18
C LEU A 52 7.60 24.69 3.03
N GLN A 53 6.31 24.74 3.31
CA GLN A 53 5.23 24.56 2.34
C GLN A 53 5.29 23.21 1.60
N VAL A 54 5.77 22.16 2.28
CA VAL A 54 5.63 20.78 1.78
C VAL A 54 4.15 20.50 1.56
N GLN A 55 3.82 19.95 0.39
CA GLN A 55 2.42 19.72 0.02
C GLN A 55 1.87 18.43 0.62
N GLN A 56 2.73 17.45 0.84
CA GLN A 56 2.32 16.13 1.32
C GLN A 56 3.43 15.44 2.10
N VAL A 57 3.06 14.72 3.14
CA VAL A 57 3.94 13.83 3.88
C VAL A 57 3.40 12.41 3.78
N ASN A 58 4.15 11.51 3.16
CA ASN A 58 3.81 10.09 3.15
C ASN A 58 4.28 9.41 4.42
N LEU A 59 3.44 8.53 4.96
CA LEU A 59 3.77 7.66 6.06
C LEU A 59 4.02 6.24 5.52
N ILE A 60 5.21 5.72 5.78
CA ILE A 60 5.59 4.35 5.44
C ILE A 60 6.17 3.64 6.66
N GLY A 61 6.42 2.36 6.52
CA GLY A 61 7.07 1.55 7.54
C GLY A 61 7.01 0.07 7.20
N GLY A 62 7.12 -0.75 8.21
CA GLY A 62 6.58 -2.10 8.17
C GLY A 62 5.06 -2.00 8.18
N GLU A 63 4.47 -1.82 9.35
CA GLU A 63 3.04 -1.53 9.51
C GLU A 63 2.88 -0.25 10.35
N ILE A 64 2.37 0.82 9.74
CA ILE A 64 2.31 2.14 10.38
C ILE A 64 1.47 2.14 11.66
N PHE A 65 0.42 1.32 11.71
CA PHE A 65 -0.49 1.24 12.86
C PHE A 65 0.13 0.52 14.07
N LEU A 66 1.30 -0.08 13.93
CA LEU A 66 2.09 -0.60 15.06
C LEU A 66 2.92 0.48 15.76
N HIS A 67 3.10 1.64 15.15
CA HIS A 67 3.78 2.75 15.82
C HIS A 67 2.88 3.33 16.91
N LYS A 68 3.32 3.35 18.16
CA LYS A 68 2.51 3.75 19.33
C LYS A 68 1.82 5.13 19.19
N ASP A 69 2.46 6.05 18.48
CA ASP A 69 2.01 7.45 18.34
C ASP A 69 1.46 7.76 16.93
N TRP A 70 1.16 6.74 16.09
CA TRP A 70 0.69 6.94 14.72
C TRP A 70 -0.53 7.86 14.65
N LYS A 71 -1.45 7.74 15.59
CA LYS A 71 -2.68 8.52 15.66
C LYS A 71 -2.40 10.01 15.88
N ILE A 72 -1.48 10.33 16.78
CA ILE A 72 -1.06 11.72 17.07
C ILE A 72 -0.35 12.32 15.85
N ILE A 73 0.53 11.54 15.21
CA ILE A 73 1.27 11.93 14.01
C ILE A 73 0.29 12.23 12.86
N LEU A 74 -0.63 11.32 12.57
CA LEU A 74 -1.60 11.49 11.49
C LEU A 74 -2.51 12.70 11.76
N LYS A 75 -2.98 12.87 12.99
CA LYS A 75 -3.80 14.02 13.39
C LYS A 75 -3.08 15.36 13.18
N GLU A 76 -1.79 15.44 13.50
CA GLU A 76 -1.02 16.66 13.27
C GLU A 76 -0.81 16.95 11.78
N LEU A 77 -0.55 15.93 10.96
CA LEU A 77 -0.46 16.06 9.50
C LEU A 77 -1.78 16.54 8.89
N VAL A 78 -2.92 15.98 9.33
CA VAL A 78 -4.25 16.44 8.91
C VAL A 78 -4.48 17.90 9.29
N LYS A 79 -4.20 18.26 10.54
CA LYS A 79 -4.35 19.64 11.05
C LYS A 79 -3.55 20.65 10.23
N ARG A 80 -2.37 20.26 9.70
CA ARG A 80 -1.52 21.13 8.89
C ARG A 80 -1.81 21.09 7.39
N GLY A 81 -2.76 20.27 6.94
CA GLY A 81 -3.11 20.13 5.53
C GLY A 81 -2.05 19.46 4.66
N ILE A 82 -1.14 18.68 5.25
CA ILE A 82 -0.05 17.95 4.57
C ILE A 82 -0.14 16.44 4.78
N ALA A 83 -1.33 15.92 5.11
CA ALA A 83 -1.57 14.49 5.32
C ALA A 83 -1.30 13.67 4.04
N PRO A 84 -0.95 12.38 4.18
CA PRO A 84 -0.75 11.49 3.04
C PRO A 84 -2.05 11.34 2.22
N GLU A 85 -1.90 11.17 0.90
CA GLU A 85 -3.04 10.87 0.04
C GLU A 85 -3.64 9.51 0.40
N PHE A 86 -2.79 8.54 0.72
CA PHE A 86 -3.23 7.24 1.22
C PHE A 86 -2.33 6.75 2.36
N ILE A 87 -2.93 5.95 3.25
CA ILE A 87 -2.25 5.14 4.27
C ILE A 87 -2.45 3.67 3.93
N SER A 88 -1.38 2.87 3.95
CA SER A 88 -1.43 1.47 3.54
C SER A 88 -1.27 0.53 4.73
N THR A 89 -2.06 -0.53 4.76
CA THR A 89 -1.96 -1.59 5.77
C THR A 89 -2.14 -2.99 5.19
N LYS A 90 -1.47 -3.95 5.81
CA LYS A 90 -1.73 -5.40 5.69
C LYS A 90 -2.28 -5.97 7.01
N MET A 91 -2.56 -5.14 7.97
CA MET A 91 -3.20 -5.55 9.22
C MET A 91 -4.71 -5.67 9.01
N PRO A 92 -5.36 -6.72 9.52
CA PRO A 92 -6.82 -6.78 9.54
C PRO A 92 -7.41 -5.55 10.24
N VAL A 93 -8.34 -4.90 9.56
CA VAL A 93 -8.99 -3.70 10.09
C VAL A 93 -10.00 -4.09 11.16
N THR A 94 -9.92 -3.44 12.31
CA THR A 94 -10.84 -3.62 13.42
C THR A 94 -11.71 -2.39 13.62
N GLN A 95 -12.86 -2.53 14.28
CA GLN A 95 -13.72 -1.40 14.64
C GLN A 95 -12.96 -0.31 15.40
N LYS A 96 -12.06 -0.73 16.30
CA LYS A 96 -11.20 0.21 17.06
C LYS A 96 -10.27 1.00 16.13
N LEU A 97 -9.63 0.33 15.18
CA LEU A 97 -8.74 1.00 14.23
C LEU A 97 -9.50 2.01 13.36
N LEU A 98 -10.69 1.64 12.87
CA LEU A 98 -11.55 2.55 12.11
C LEU A 98 -11.90 3.81 12.91
N GLN A 99 -12.36 3.62 14.14
CA GLN A 99 -12.68 4.72 15.04
C GLN A 99 -11.45 5.62 15.27
N ASP A 100 -10.29 5.02 15.52
CA ASP A 100 -9.05 5.78 15.72
C ASP A 100 -8.64 6.58 14.48
N VAL A 101 -8.80 6.03 13.26
CA VAL A 101 -8.55 6.76 12.01
C VAL A 101 -9.54 7.91 11.85
N GLN A 102 -10.83 7.69 12.05
CA GLN A 102 -11.86 8.73 11.98
C GLN A 102 -11.60 9.88 12.96
N GLU A 103 -11.18 9.57 14.18
CA GLU A 103 -10.85 10.57 15.22
C GLU A 103 -9.65 11.46 14.87
N THR A 104 -8.81 11.05 13.91
CA THR A 104 -7.74 11.92 13.39
C THR A 104 -8.24 13.01 12.45
N GLY A 105 -9.47 12.87 11.94
CA GLY A 105 -10.02 13.72 10.88
C GLY A 105 -9.47 13.40 9.48
N TYR A 106 -8.79 12.26 9.30
CA TYR A 106 -8.21 11.85 8.02
C TYR A 106 -9.29 11.59 6.97
N GLN A 107 -9.16 12.24 5.80
CA GLN A 107 -10.09 12.14 4.66
C GLN A 107 -9.44 11.50 3.43
N GLY A 108 -8.19 11.05 3.56
CA GLY A 108 -7.50 10.35 2.48
C GLY A 108 -7.98 8.90 2.32
N ILE A 109 -7.20 8.10 1.61
CA ILE A 109 -7.58 6.74 1.24
C ILE A 109 -6.93 5.75 2.21
N VAL A 110 -7.69 4.79 2.71
CA VAL A 110 -7.15 3.61 3.40
C VAL A 110 -6.88 2.53 2.35
N GLN A 111 -5.61 2.23 2.09
CA GLN A 111 -5.22 1.18 1.17
C GLN A 111 -5.05 -0.13 1.91
N ILE A 112 -5.89 -1.11 1.59
CA ILE A 112 -5.78 -2.47 2.12
C ILE A 112 -4.99 -3.33 1.14
N SER A 113 -3.92 -3.93 1.63
CA SER A 113 -3.10 -4.82 0.82
C SER A 113 -3.56 -6.27 1.04
N LEU A 114 -4.22 -6.86 0.05
CA LEU A 114 -4.71 -8.25 0.07
C LEU A 114 -4.35 -8.94 -1.24
N ASP A 115 -3.51 -9.96 -1.19
CA ASP A 115 -2.92 -10.57 -2.38
C ASP A 115 -3.65 -11.83 -2.86
N ALA A 116 -4.40 -12.47 -1.97
CA ALA A 116 -5.21 -13.67 -2.20
C ALA A 116 -6.14 -13.91 -1.01
N ILE A 117 -7.05 -14.89 -1.14
CA ILE A 117 -7.88 -15.38 -0.02
C ILE A 117 -7.49 -16.79 0.43
N HIS A 118 -6.57 -17.43 -0.28
CA HIS A 118 -6.10 -18.78 0.03
C HIS A 118 -5.04 -18.75 1.14
N SER A 119 -5.32 -19.43 2.26
CA SER A 119 -4.45 -19.41 3.44
C SER A 119 -3.03 -19.94 3.16
N GLU A 120 -2.91 -20.96 2.32
CA GLU A 120 -1.62 -21.53 1.92
C GLU A 120 -0.78 -20.54 1.11
N ILE A 121 -1.39 -19.78 0.21
CA ILE A 121 -0.71 -18.73 -0.58
C ILE A 121 -0.25 -17.62 0.35
N LEU A 122 -1.13 -17.16 1.23
CA LEU A 122 -0.82 -16.06 2.16
C LEU A 122 0.23 -16.48 3.19
N THR A 123 0.16 -17.71 3.72
CA THR A 123 1.19 -18.24 4.60
C THR A 123 2.54 -18.32 3.87
N ALA A 124 2.55 -18.83 2.65
CA ALA A 124 3.78 -18.97 1.87
C ALA A 124 4.40 -17.63 1.45
N SER A 125 3.59 -16.63 1.13
CA SER A 125 4.06 -15.33 0.63
C SER A 125 4.25 -14.27 1.71
N LEU A 126 3.44 -14.29 2.77
CA LEU A 126 3.40 -13.27 3.83
C LEU A 126 3.83 -13.78 5.21
N GLY A 127 3.92 -15.10 5.42
CA GLY A 127 4.24 -15.68 6.73
C GLY A 127 3.13 -15.53 7.77
N VAL A 128 1.87 -15.43 7.35
CA VAL A 128 0.70 -15.25 8.22
C VAL A 128 0.03 -16.58 8.56
N ASN A 129 -0.83 -16.57 9.59
CA ASN A 129 -1.61 -17.74 9.99
C ASN A 129 -2.82 -18.00 9.08
N GLY A 130 -3.46 -19.18 9.25
CA GLY A 130 -4.58 -19.61 8.40
C GLY A 130 -5.87 -18.79 8.52
N ASN A 131 -6.05 -17.98 9.56
CA ASN A 131 -7.24 -17.14 9.77
C ASN A 131 -7.10 -15.76 9.10
N TYR A 132 -5.91 -15.38 8.67
CA TYR A 132 -5.60 -14.04 8.18
C TYR A 132 -6.53 -13.59 7.05
N ALA A 133 -6.81 -14.45 6.06
CA ALA A 133 -7.72 -14.10 4.96
C ALA A 133 -9.13 -13.74 5.46
N LYS A 134 -9.66 -14.55 6.36
CA LYS A 134 -10.99 -14.31 6.97
C LYS A 134 -11.03 -13.01 7.76
N GLU A 135 -9.99 -12.72 8.53
CA GLU A 135 -9.87 -11.49 9.30
C GLU A 135 -9.77 -10.26 8.37
N MET A 136 -9.02 -10.37 7.27
CA MET A 136 -8.92 -9.31 6.26
C MET A 136 -10.25 -9.03 5.57
N LEU A 137 -10.98 -10.07 5.15
CA LEU A 137 -12.30 -9.91 4.54
C LEU A 137 -13.32 -9.30 5.52
N HIS A 138 -13.30 -9.72 6.78
CA HIS A 138 -14.13 -9.09 7.81
C HIS A 138 -13.77 -7.61 7.99
N GLY A 139 -12.49 -7.28 8.03
CA GLY A 139 -12.02 -5.89 8.10
C GLY A 139 -12.42 -5.04 6.90
N LEU A 140 -12.44 -5.63 5.69
CA LEU A 140 -12.95 -4.96 4.49
C LEU A 140 -14.44 -4.65 4.58
N GLN A 141 -15.25 -5.56 5.13
CA GLN A 141 -16.67 -5.29 5.36
C GLN A 141 -16.88 -4.14 6.34
N LEU A 142 -16.10 -4.09 7.43
CA LEU A 142 -16.14 -2.97 8.36
C LEU A 142 -15.79 -1.64 7.71
N LEU A 143 -14.79 -1.64 6.81
CA LEU A 143 -14.42 -0.46 6.03
C LEU A 143 -15.54 -0.02 5.09
N ASP A 144 -16.13 -0.96 4.37
CA ASP A 144 -17.23 -0.70 3.44
C ASP A 144 -18.44 -0.07 4.15
N ASP A 145 -18.74 -0.54 5.37
CA ASP A 145 -19.83 -0.02 6.20
C ASP A 145 -19.49 1.33 6.88
N SER A 146 -18.21 1.70 6.95
CA SER A 146 -17.76 2.87 7.73
C SER A 146 -17.89 4.21 7.00
N GLY A 147 -18.04 4.20 5.69
CA GLY A 147 -18.03 5.39 4.84
C GLY A 147 -16.63 6.01 4.61
N LEU A 148 -15.55 5.37 5.08
CA LEU A 148 -14.19 5.80 4.75
C LEU A 148 -13.83 5.45 3.32
N ASN A 149 -13.07 6.33 2.65
CA ASN A 149 -12.53 6.03 1.33
C ASN A 149 -11.46 4.94 1.43
N TYR A 150 -11.60 3.88 0.66
CA TYR A 150 -10.61 2.83 0.64
C TYR A 150 -10.38 2.24 -0.75
N GLN A 151 -9.21 1.65 -0.92
CA GLN A 151 -8.80 0.94 -2.13
C GLN A 151 -8.12 -0.37 -1.76
N ILE A 152 -8.13 -1.31 -2.71
CA ILE A 152 -7.44 -2.59 -2.55
C ILE A 152 -6.17 -2.58 -3.40
N SER A 153 -5.09 -3.14 -2.85
CA SER A 153 -3.85 -3.35 -3.59
C SER A 153 -3.39 -4.80 -3.44
N SER A 154 -3.16 -5.47 -4.55
CA SER A 154 -2.65 -6.85 -4.61
C SER A 154 -1.33 -6.88 -5.34
N VAL A 155 -0.30 -7.46 -4.72
CA VAL A 155 1.00 -7.66 -5.35
C VAL A 155 1.04 -9.04 -5.98
N LEU A 156 1.23 -9.08 -7.31
CA LEU A 156 1.39 -10.35 -8.05
C LEU A 156 2.78 -10.93 -7.85
N THR A 157 2.79 -12.16 -7.39
CA THR A 157 3.96 -13.00 -7.24
C THR A 157 3.71 -14.35 -7.94
N ASN A 158 4.71 -15.22 -8.03
CA ASN A 158 4.52 -16.59 -8.53
C ASN A 158 3.55 -17.41 -7.67
N TYR A 159 3.24 -16.98 -6.45
CA TYR A 159 2.27 -17.67 -5.58
C TYR A 159 0.81 -17.43 -6.01
N ASN A 160 0.49 -16.21 -6.46
CA ASN A 160 -0.88 -15.77 -6.72
C ASN A 160 -1.14 -15.31 -8.17
N CYS A 161 -0.15 -15.38 -9.06
CA CYS A 161 -0.32 -15.03 -10.48
C CYS A 161 -1.03 -16.15 -11.26
N GLN A 162 -2.25 -16.48 -10.83
CA GLN A 162 -3.11 -17.52 -11.39
C GLN A 162 -4.54 -16.98 -11.52
N MET A 163 -5.21 -17.39 -12.61
CA MET A 163 -6.55 -16.87 -12.93
C MET A 163 -7.57 -17.18 -11.84
N ASN A 164 -7.60 -18.43 -11.35
CA ASN A 164 -8.53 -18.84 -10.29
C ASN A 164 -8.33 -18.04 -9.01
N VAL A 165 -7.08 -17.81 -8.59
CA VAL A 165 -6.76 -17.05 -7.37
C VAL A 165 -7.29 -15.61 -7.45
N LEU A 166 -7.09 -14.95 -8.61
CA LEU A 166 -7.58 -13.58 -8.81
C LEU A 166 -9.09 -13.54 -9.00
N ALA A 167 -9.68 -14.55 -9.65
CA ALA A 167 -11.13 -14.61 -9.83
C ALA A 167 -11.87 -14.81 -8.52
N GLU A 168 -11.36 -15.66 -7.63
CA GLU A 168 -11.94 -15.87 -6.32
C GLU A 168 -11.81 -14.62 -5.44
N LEU A 169 -10.65 -13.93 -5.47
CA LEU A 169 -10.52 -12.64 -4.79
C LEU A 169 -11.48 -11.60 -5.38
N LEU A 170 -11.62 -11.53 -6.72
CA LEU A 170 -12.58 -10.64 -7.38
C LEU A 170 -14.01 -10.92 -6.92
N HIS A 171 -14.37 -12.20 -6.79
CA HIS A 171 -15.69 -12.60 -6.29
C HIS A 171 -15.96 -12.05 -4.89
N GLU A 172 -15.04 -12.25 -3.95
CA GLU A 172 -15.18 -11.68 -2.59
C GLU A 172 -15.29 -10.15 -2.61
N LEU A 173 -14.45 -9.48 -3.41
CA LEU A 173 -14.48 -8.02 -3.50
C LEU A 173 -15.76 -7.50 -4.18
N SER A 174 -16.41 -8.27 -5.05
CA SER A 174 -17.63 -7.88 -5.75
C SER A 174 -18.84 -7.63 -4.83
N HIS A 175 -18.80 -8.16 -3.61
CA HIS A 175 -19.83 -7.94 -2.59
C HIS A 175 -19.73 -6.58 -1.88
N LEU A 176 -18.58 -5.91 -2.01
CA LEU A 176 -18.33 -4.60 -1.41
C LEU A 176 -18.81 -3.48 -2.34
N LYS A 177 -19.39 -2.43 -1.76
CA LYS A 177 -20.10 -1.37 -2.51
C LYS A 177 -19.29 -0.10 -2.69
N HIS A 178 -18.34 0.17 -1.80
CA HIS A 178 -17.67 1.46 -1.68
C HIS A 178 -16.16 1.37 -1.97
N ILE A 179 -15.70 0.28 -2.62
CA ILE A 179 -14.31 0.19 -3.11
C ILE A 179 -14.07 1.31 -4.12
N ARG A 180 -13.07 2.14 -3.88
CA ARG A 180 -12.64 3.16 -4.84
C ARG A 180 -12.02 2.55 -6.09
N ASP A 181 -11.06 1.64 -5.92
CA ASP A 181 -10.41 0.87 -6.98
C ASP A 181 -9.69 -0.37 -6.42
N TRP A 182 -9.46 -1.35 -7.27
CA TRP A 182 -8.58 -2.48 -7.00
C TRP A 182 -7.37 -2.44 -7.92
N ARG A 183 -6.17 -2.42 -7.35
CA ARG A 183 -4.90 -2.33 -8.04
C ARG A 183 -4.17 -3.67 -7.97
N ILE A 184 -3.86 -4.25 -9.12
CA ILE A 184 -3.11 -5.50 -9.23
C ILE A 184 -1.75 -5.18 -9.84
N ILE A 185 -0.69 -5.25 -9.03
CA ILE A 185 0.64 -4.75 -9.37
C ILE A 185 1.64 -5.90 -9.33
N PRO A 186 2.37 -6.17 -10.42
CA PRO A 186 3.46 -7.15 -10.38
C PRO A 186 4.53 -6.76 -9.35
N ALA A 187 5.03 -7.76 -8.62
CA ALA A 187 6.14 -7.58 -7.71
C ALA A 187 7.35 -6.98 -8.45
N SER A 188 7.94 -5.95 -7.88
CA SER A 188 9.13 -5.28 -8.40
C SER A 188 10.36 -5.55 -7.54
N ASN A 189 11.55 -5.45 -8.10
CA ASN A 189 12.80 -5.65 -7.36
C ASN A 189 12.90 -4.69 -6.18
N SER A 190 13.35 -5.21 -5.06
CA SER A 190 13.67 -4.43 -3.88
C SER A 190 15.19 -4.31 -3.75
N ILE A 191 15.68 -3.13 -3.39
CA ILE A 191 17.10 -2.91 -3.09
C ILE A 191 17.56 -3.63 -1.81
N TYR A 192 16.61 -4.07 -0.98
CA TYR A 192 16.87 -4.76 0.30
C TYR A 192 16.76 -6.28 0.21
N LYS A 193 16.46 -6.82 -0.97
CA LYS A 193 16.35 -8.27 -1.19
C LYS A 193 17.39 -8.71 -2.20
N GLU A 194 18.04 -9.85 -1.95
CA GLU A 194 18.95 -10.43 -2.92
C GLU A 194 18.21 -10.77 -4.22
N TYR A 195 18.83 -10.51 -5.34
CA TYR A 195 18.27 -10.76 -6.67
C TYR A 195 17.77 -12.19 -6.84
N ASN A 196 18.50 -13.17 -6.30
CA ASN A 196 18.15 -14.58 -6.39
C ASN A 196 16.79 -14.89 -5.72
N VAL A 197 16.54 -14.32 -4.54
CA VAL A 197 15.25 -14.49 -3.83
C VAL A 197 14.13 -13.89 -4.67
N PHE A 198 14.40 -12.75 -5.29
CA PHE A 198 13.40 -12.02 -6.05
C PHE A 198 13.08 -12.66 -7.40
N SER A 199 14.07 -13.25 -8.09
CA SER A 199 13.89 -13.92 -9.38
C SER A 199 12.91 -15.10 -9.31
N HIS A 200 12.87 -15.82 -8.19
CA HIS A 200 11.91 -16.90 -7.94
C HIS A 200 10.51 -16.41 -7.55
N LEU A 201 10.42 -15.19 -7.05
CA LEU A 201 9.17 -14.61 -6.55
C LEU A 201 8.37 -13.92 -7.65
N LYS A 202 9.06 -13.29 -8.59
CA LYS A 202 8.47 -12.45 -9.62
C LYS A 202 7.89 -13.30 -10.76
N PRO A 203 6.60 -13.09 -11.13
CA PRO A 203 6.06 -13.73 -12.30
C PRO A 203 6.72 -13.23 -13.59
N THR A 204 6.85 -14.08 -14.57
CA THR A 204 7.35 -13.68 -15.90
C THR A 204 6.33 -12.77 -16.59
N LYS A 205 6.81 -11.95 -17.54
CA LYS A 205 5.94 -11.08 -18.36
C LYS A 205 4.85 -11.90 -19.10
N ALA A 206 5.18 -13.09 -19.55
CA ALA A 206 4.24 -13.99 -20.21
C ALA A 206 3.12 -14.45 -19.25
N GLN A 207 3.46 -14.82 -18.02
CA GLN A 207 2.47 -15.19 -16.98
C GLN A 207 1.56 -14.02 -16.65
N ILE A 208 2.10 -12.84 -16.42
CA ILE A 208 1.33 -11.63 -16.12
C ILE A 208 0.37 -11.32 -17.27
N THR A 209 0.87 -11.29 -18.51
CA THR A 209 0.04 -11.02 -19.70
C THR A 209 -1.08 -12.06 -19.85
N LYS A 210 -0.76 -13.34 -19.65
CA LYS A 210 -1.76 -14.43 -19.72
C LYS A 210 -2.86 -14.19 -18.68
N VAL A 211 -2.50 -14.01 -17.43
CA VAL A 211 -3.47 -13.83 -16.33
C VAL A 211 -4.30 -12.55 -16.53
N PHE A 212 -3.68 -11.45 -16.93
CA PHE A 212 -4.42 -10.20 -17.18
C PHE A 212 -5.41 -10.34 -18.36
N ASN A 213 -5.04 -11.05 -19.42
CA ASN A 213 -5.96 -11.32 -20.54
C ASN A 213 -7.13 -12.22 -20.10
N GLN A 214 -6.89 -13.17 -19.22
CA GLN A 214 -7.92 -14.07 -18.71
C GLN A 214 -8.89 -13.40 -17.75
N ILE A 215 -8.40 -12.48 -16.88
CA ILE A 215 -9.27 -11.82 -15.88
C ILE A 215 -10.09 -10.69 -16.50
N ARG A 216 -9.61 -10.00 -17.54
CA ARG A 216 -10.27 -8.83 -18.14
C ARG A 216 -11.76 -8.99 -18.42
N PRO A 217 -12.25 -10.12 -18.98
CA PRO A 217 -13.69 -10.30 -19.20
C PRO A 217 -14.51 -10.27 -17.91
N LEU A 218 -13.93 -10.71 -16.78
CA LEU A 218 -14.62 -10.70 -15.48
C LEU A 218 -14.68 -9.30 -14.85
N LEU A 219 -13.74 -8.42 -15.22
CA LEU A 219 -13.68 -7.07 -14.66
C LEU A 219 -14.88 -6.18 -15.03
N THR A 220 -15.63 -6.57 -16.07
CA THR A 220 -16.87 -5.88 -16.45
C THR A 220 -18.05 -6.18 -15.52
N GLN A 221 -17.90 -7.17 -14.63
CA GLN A 221 -18.94 -7.62 -13.72
C GLN A 221 -18.93 -6.92 -12.36
N VAL A 222 -17.92 -6.09 -12.10
CA VAL A 222 -17.80 -5.33 -10.84
C VAL A 222 -18.05 -3.84 -11.05
N SER A 223 -18.54 -3.17 -10.00
CA SER A 223 -18.92 -1.77 -10.04
C SER A 223 -17.75 -0.79 -9.85
N PHE A 224 -16.58 -1.28 -9.48
CA PHE A 224 -15.39 -0.47 -9.19
C PHE A 224 -14.30 -0.65 -10.25
N PRO A 225 -13.46 0.36 -10.49
CA PRO A 225 -12.33 0.26 -11.40
C PRO A 225 -11.30 -0.78 -10.94
N VAL A 226 -10.81 -1.60 -11.88
CA VAL A 226 -9.66 -2.50 -11.64
C VAL A 226 -8.48 -2.04 -12.48
N ILE A 227 -7.37 -1.72 -11.81
CA ILE A 227 -6.17 -1.18 -12.41
C ILE A 227 -5.13 -2.28 -12.51
N LEU A 228 -4.85 -2.73 -13.73
CA LEU A 228 -3.83 -3.72 -14.01
C LEU A 228 -2.50 -3.00 -14.23
N GLY A 229 -1.61 -3.09 -13.22
CA GLY A 229 -0.30 -2.46 -13.26
C GLY A 229 0.63 -3.13 -14.28
N LYS A 230 1.43 -2.30 -14.97
CA LYS A 230 2.51 -2.77 -15.85
C LYS A 230 3.81 -2.85 -15.05
N GLU A 231 4.75 -3.62 -15.56
CA GLU A 231 6.10 -3.63 -15.01
C GLU A 231 6.78 -2.26 -15.23
N VAL A 232 7.44 -1.73 -14.19
CA VAL A 232 8.11 -0.42 -14.22
C VAL A 232 9.20 -0.31 -15.30
N THR A 233 9.69 -1.45 -15.79
CA THR A 233 10.69 -1.53 -16.86
C THR A 233 10.11 -1.46 -18.28
N ASP A 234 8.80 -1.44 -18.45
CA ASP A 234 8.19 -1.27 -19.76
C ASP A 234 8.41 0.17 -20.24
N LYS A 235 9.15 0.35 -21.33
CA LYS A 235 9.44 1.67 -21.93
C LYS A 235 8.18 2.46 -22.30
N ASN A 236 7.04 1.78 -22.45
CA ASN A 236 5.73 2.36 -22.72
C ASN A 236 4.90 2.54 -21.45
N TYR A 237 5.47 2.35 -20.28
CA TYR A 237 4.80 2.57 -19.01
C TYR A 237 4.50 4.05 -18.86
N GLN A 238 3.31 4.43 -19.21
CA GLN A 238 2.74 5.69 -18.75
C GLN A 238 2.18 5.42 -17.37
N ASP A 239 2.76 6.10 -16.40
CA ASP A 239 2.35 5.99 -15.03
C ASP A 239 0.90 6.42 -14.87
N THR A 240 0.02 5.45 -14.65
CA THR A 240 -1.38 5.71 -14.35
C THR A 240 -1.58 6.23 -12.91
N TRP A 241 -0.50 6.34 -12.15
CA TRP A 241 -0.50 6.80 -10.75
C TRP A 241 -0.35 8.31 -10.61
N GLY A 242 -0.68 9.08 -11.62
CA GLY A 242 -0.76 10.53 -11.59
C GLY A 242 0.28 11.21 -10.71
N GLY A 243 1.52 11.32 -11.18
CA GLY A 243 2.55 12.09 -10.49
C GLY A 243 3.84 11.35 -10.17
N SER A 244 3.93 10.06 -10.42
CA SER A 244 5.09 9.26 -10.05
C SER A 244 6.33 9.45 -10.93
N ARG A 245 6.35 10.38 -11.89
CA ARG A 245 7.60 10.78 -12.55
C ARG A 245 8.67 11.20 -11.55
N CYS A 246 8.27 11.74 -10.41
CA CYS A 246 9.18 12.06 -9.31
C CYS A 246 9.85 10.84 -8.66
N PHE A 247 9.28 9.64 -8.77
CA PHE A 247 9.91 8.43 -8.23
C PHE A 247 11.03 7.87 -9.14
N LYS A 248 11.22 8.40 -10.32
CA LYS A 248 12.31 8.00 -11.22
C LYS A 248 13.64 8.71 -10.92
N GLY A 249 13.83 9.26 -9.74
CA GLY A 249 15.09 9.81 -9.23
C GLY A 249 15.78 10.85 -10.10
N SER A 250 15.98 10.59 -11.38
CA SER A 250 16.66 11.46 -12.32
C SER A 250 15.84 12.66 -12.83
N GLU A 251 14.53 12.66 -12.62
CA GLU A 251 13.67 13.77 -13.05
C GLU A 251 13.29 14.73 -11.92
N CYS A 252 13.54 14.33 -10.66
CA CYS A 252 13.36 15.18 -9.48
C CYS A 252 14.62 15.98 -9.09
N SER A 253 15.74 15.71 -9.73
CA SER A 253 17.02 16.37 -9.46
C SER A 253 17.29 17.59 -10.36
N ALA A 254 16.27 18.12 -11.00
CA ALA A 254 16.39 19.32 -11.83
C ALA A 254 15.74 20.54 -11.21
#